data_fc735e2fd18eb1b60346aeccd74400c3
#
_entry.id   fc735e2fd18eb1b60346aeccd74400c3
#
_cell.length_a   1.000
_cell.length_b   1.000
_cell.length_c   1.000
_cell.angle_alpha   90.00
_cell.angle_beta   90.00
_cell.angle_gamma   90.00
#
_symmetry.space_group_name_H-M   'P 1'
#
loop_
_entity.id
_entity.type
_entity.pdbx_description
1 polymer ?
#
loop_
_entity_poly.entity_id
_entity_poly.type
_entity_poly.pdbx_seq_one_letter_code
_entity_poly.pdbx_strand_id
1 'polypeptide(L)'
;MIAVIGGVQTTVRVKLAIPERDMEKQKKQDEDAVLAAGLDVEAAGGEESPEDARFRHYYEQKMREQAGENYWDSMGLGVKYFGGYPPVAPGENTDIRVTSSGCSYNVAKYLGEKIDTAFISVMGDDTLGTAAKAELAARGVDISGVKTLHASTAVGVEVANPMGDLEFARENMVLLTELTPEYIESCGEILAKADAIFMDGTLPEETMKYISDNYSDKCPIYFDPASIHGGSVFARSGAKAACIMPGRMEAEAISGLQVLGMDQLMAAGNAFESMGIPQTVITLKMGGLYYKDAAEAGIIKPENPLSFGDTKGAGDVLSAELVYRLVSGAGLREAAEGAVAAAGEYIAELNR
;
A
#
# COMPACT_ATOMS: atom_id res chain seq x y z
N MET A 1 -10.82 -14.62 15.49
CA MET A 1 -10.98 -13.16 15.25
C MET A 1 -9.63 -12.55 14.90
N ILE A 2 -9.59 -11.65 13.93
CA ILE A 2 -8.39 -10.88 13.62
C ILE A 2 -8.52 -9.48 14.21
N ALA A 3 -7.53 -9.03 14.99
CA ALA A 3 -7.43 -7.64 15.43
C ALA A 3 -6.61 -6.84 14.41
N VAL A 4 -7.20 -5.84 13.78
CA VAL A 4 -6.53 -4.92 12.83
C VAL A 4 -6.25 -3.60 13.53
N ILE A 5 -4.98 -3.19 13.58
CA ILE A 5 -4.52 -2.01 14.31
C ILE A 5 -3.82 -1.06 13.34
N GLY A 6 -4.29 0.18 13.25
CA GLY A 6 -3.63 1.17 12.41
C GLY A 6 -4.52 2.33 12.01
N GLY A 7 -4.04 3.05 11.00
CA GLY A 7 -4.63 4.30 10.59
C GLY A 7 -5.86 4.18 9.70
N VAL A 8 -6.65 5.25 9.78
CA VAL A 8 -7.73 5.55 8.85
C VAL A 8 -7.64 7.02 8.48
N GLN A 9 -7.92 7.32 7.23
CA GLN A 9 -8.01 8.68 6.73
C GLN A 9 -9.14 8.81 5.70
N THR A 10 -9.63 10.01 5.49
CA THR A 10 -10.42 10.31 4.30
C THR A 10 -9.49 10.79 3.20
N THR A 11 -9.51 10.14 2.05
CA THR A 11 -8.71 10.54 0.89
C THR A 11 -9.58 11.25 -0.13
N VAL A 12 -9.17 12.47 -0.48
CA VAL A 12 -9.66 13.19 -1.66
C VAL A 12 -8.71 12.88 -2.80
N ARG A 13 -9.14 12.06 -3.74
CA ARG A 13 -8.35 11.68 -4.91
C ARG A 13 -8.89 12.36 -6.15
N VAL A 14 -8.01 13.03 -6.86
CA VAL A 14 -8.27 13.65 -8.16
C VAL A 14 -7.49 12.88 -9.21
N LYS A 15 -8.19 12.23 -10.14
CA LYS A 15 -7.57 11.62 -11.32
C LYS A 15 -7.72 12.57 -12.49
N LEU A 16 -6.59 13.04 -13.02
CA LEU A 16 -6.58 13.94 -14.16
C LEU A 16 -7.04 13.20 -15.42
N ALA A 17 -7.88 13.85 -16.23
CA ALA A 17 -8.26 13.34 -17.54
C ALA A 17 -7.33 13.91 -18.61
N ILE A 18 -6.93 13.08 -19.59
CA ILE A 18 -6.34 13.58 -20.83
C ILE A 18 -7.45 13.65 -21.88
N PRO A 19 -7.55 14.73 -22.66
CA PRO A 19 -8.41 14.76 -23.84
C PRO A 19 -8.07 13.60 -24.77
N GLU A 20 -9.08 12.90 -25.32
CA GLU A 20 -8.90 11.72 -26.19
C GLU A 20 -7.85 11.92 -27.30
N ARG A 21 -7.81 13.13 -27.89
CA ARG A 21 -6.84 13.50 -28.93
C ARG A 21 -5.37 13.47 -28.50
N ASP A 22 -5.09 13.54 -27.19
CA ASP A 22 -3.74 13.56 -26.65
C ASP A 22 -3.32 12.18 -26.15
N MET A 23 -4.28 11.28 -25.85
CA MET A 23 -4.00 9.89 -25.51
C MET A 23 -3.34 9.09 -26.64
N GLU A 24 -3.80 9.29 -27.89
CA GLU A 24 -3.15 8.63 -29.06
C GLU A 24 -1.73 9.14 -29.30
N LYS A 25 -1.49 10.45 -29.08
CA LYS A 25 -0.14 11.03 -29.18
C LYS A 25 0.79 10.52 -28.08
N GLN A 26 0.27 10.45 -26.86
CA GLN A 26 1.05 9.93 -25.72
C GLN A 26 1.42 8.47 -25.95
N LYS A 27 0.45 7.63 -26.33
CA LYS A 27 0.69 6.22 -26.65
C LYS A 27 1.74 6.04 -27.76
N LYS A 28 1.67 6.88 -28.80
CA LYS A 28 2.65 6.85 -29.89
C LYS A 28 4.04 7.34 -29.44
N GLN A 29 4.10 8.35 -28.57
CA GLN A 29 5.38 8.83 -28.00
C GLN A 29 6.01 7.77 -27.09
N ASP A 30 5.20 7.05 -26.31
CA ASP A 30 5.68 5.97 -25.46
C ASP A 30 6.17 4.78 -26.28
N GLU A 31 5.46 4.41 -27.37
CA GLU A 31 5.89 3.40 -28.33
C GLU A 31 7.20 3.81 -29.04
N ASP A 32 7.30 5.04 -29.50
CA ASP A 32 8.50 5.59 -30.15
C ASP A 32 9.70 5.68 -29.18
N ALA A 33 9.46 6.00 -27.90
CA ALA A 33 10.49 6.04 -26.87
C ALA A 33 11.02 4.64 -26.54
N VAL A 34 10.17 3.62 -26.52
CA VAL A 34 10.56 2.20 -26.36
C VAL A 34 11.40 1.73 -27.56
N LEU A 35 11.00 2.09 -28.78
CA LEU A 35 11.77 1.76 -30.00
C LEU A 35 13.13 2.50 -30.02
N ALA A 36 13.16 3.80 -29.64
CA ALA A 36 14.36 4.61 -29.62
C ALA A 36 15.37 4.16 -28.55
N ALA A 37 14.89 3.54 -27.46
CA ALA A 37 15.73 2.98 -26.42
C ALA A 37 16.40 1.65 -26.82
N GLY A 38 16.11 1.11 -28.03
CA GLY A 38 16.71 -0.12 -28.53
C GLY A 38 16.30 -1.38 -27.73
N LEU A 39 15.18 -1.32 -27.05
CA LEU A 39 14.63 -2.45 -26.31
C LEU A 39 13.94 -3.41 -27.29
N ASP A 40 14.71 -4.34 -27.81
CA ASP A 40 14.18 -5.49 -28.54
C ASP A 40 13.48 -6.42 -27.53
N VAL A 41 12.17 -6.51 -27.61
CA VAL A 41 11.31 -7.22 -26.64
C VAL A 41 11.63 -8.74 -26.58
N GLU A 42 12.36 -9.26 -27.58
CA GLU A 42 12.73 -10.68 -27.67
C GLU A 42 14.11 -11.02 -27.08
N ALA A 43 14.95 -10.05 -26.75
CA ALA A 43 16.34 -10.29 -26.35
C ALA A 43 16.61 -10.19 -24.84
N ALA A 44 15.65 -9.86 -24.01
CA ALA A 44 15.80 -9.81 -22.55
C ALA A 44 15.76 -11.21 -21.95
N GLY A 45 16.85 -11.94 -22.07
CA GLY A 45 17.13 -13.12 -21.29
C GLY A 45 17.20 -12.77 -19.80
N GLY A 46 16.10 -13.00 -19.09
CA GLY A 46 16.13 -13.49 -17.71
C GLY A 46 16.27 -12.53 -16.55
N GLU A 47 16.44 -11.20 -16.64
CA GLU A 47 16.83 -10.45 -15.45
C GLU A 47 16.01 -9.17 -15.11
N GLU A 48 15.36 -8.51 -16.05
CA GLU A 48 14.52 -7.34 -15.72
C GLU A 48 13.31 -7.29 -16.67
N SER A 49 12.10 -7.14 -16.11
CA SER A 49 10.92 -6.99 -16.96
C SER A 49 10.97 -5.66 -17.73
N PRO A 50 10.39 -5.59 -18.97
CA PRO A 50 10.30 -4.33 -19.70
C PRO A 50 9.62 -3.19 -18.89
N GLU A 51 8.77 -3.55 -17.94
CA GLU A 51 8.10 -2.61 -17.02
C GLU A 51 9.03 -2.15 -15.91
N ASP A 52 9.87 -3.02 -15.38
CA ASP A 52 10.88 -2.64 -14.38
C ASP A 52 11.92 -1.70 -15.00
N ALA A 53 12.33 -1.96 -16.25
CA ALA A 53 13.21 -1.08 -17.01
C ALA A 53 12.56 0.28 -17.29
N ARG A 54 11.27 0.32 -17.66
CA ARG A 54 10.49 1.56 -17.83
C ARG A 54 10.35 2.33 -16.53
N PHE A 55 10.04 1.64 -15.44
CA PHE A 55 9.88 2.24 -14.12
C PHE A 55 11.22 2.81 -13.62
N ARG A 56 12.31 2.06 -13.79
CA ARG A 56 13.65 2.52 -13.47
C ARG A 56 14.04 3.73 -14.32
N HIS A 57 13.83 3.67 -15.64
CA HIS A 57 14.15 4.77 -16.55
C HIS A 57 13.32 6.03 -16.24
N TYR A 58 12.02 5.88 -15.97
CA TYR A 58 11.16 6.98 -15.53
C TYR A 58 11.64 7.61 -14.23
N TYR A 59 11.99 6.79 -13.23
CA TYR A 59 12.52 7.29 -11.96
C TYR A 59 13.91 7.90 -12.10
N GLU A 60 14.80 7.31 -12.88
CA GLU A 60 16.12 7.87 -13.15
C GLU A 60 16.01 9.19 -13.92
N GLN A 61 15.10 9.28 -14.88
CA GLN A 61 14.83 10.52 -15.59
C GLN A 61 14.25 11.57 -14.64
N LYS A 62 13.25 11.24 -13.84
CA LYS A 62 12.72 12.16 -12.81
C LYS A 62 13.77 12.58 -11.78
N MET A 63 14.62 11.68 -11.35
CA MET A 63 15.71 12.00 -10.43
C MET A 63 16.76 12.93 -11.08
N ARG A 64 17.05 12.76 -12.36
CA ARG A 64 17.96 13.67 -13.10
C ARG A 64 17.35 15.04 -13.33
N GLU A 65 16.06 15.09 -13.63
CA GLU A 65 15.31 16.35 -13.79
C GLU A 65 15.20 17.09 -12.44
N GLN A 66 15.05 16.38 -11.33
CA GLN A 66 15.05 16.96 -9.99
C GLN A 66 16.39 17.56 -9.56
N ALA A 67 17.50 17.07 -10.10
CA ALA A 67 18.84 17.57 -9.75
C ALA A 67 19.21 18.91 -10.43
N GLY A 68 18.47 19.37 -11.45
CA GLY A 68 18.84 20.53 -12.28
C GLY A 68 17.81 21.64 -12.44
N GLU A 69 16.53 21.41 -12.23
CA GLU A 69 15.45 22.40 -12.36
C GLU A 69 14.50 22.35 -11.17
N ASN A 70 13.85 23.48 -10.91
CA ASN A 70 12.89 23.58 -9.82
C ASN A 70 11.78 22.55 -10.04
N TYR A 71 11.69 21.54 -9.19
CA TYR A 71 10.71 20.42 -9.25
C TYR A 71 9.28 20.87 -9.53
N TRP A 72 8.91 22.04 -8.98
CA TRP A 72 7.60 22.65 -9.17
C TRP A 72 7.37 23.19 -10.60
N ASP A 73 8.45 23.60 -11.29
CA ASP A 73 8.38 24.07 -12.68
C ASP A 73 8.33 22.88 -13.66
N SER A 74 9.01 21.78 -13.36
CA SER A 74 8.98 20.56 -14.19
C SER A 74 7.62 19.84 -14.12
N MET A 75 6.93 19.93 -12.97
CA MET A 75 5.55 19.40 -12.84
C MET A 75 4.50 20.36 -13.40
N GLY A 76 4.88 21.49 -13.97
CA GLY A 76 3.90 22.49 -14.39
C GLY A 76 3.10 23.11 -13.25
N LEU A 77 3.48 22.87 -12.01
CA LEU A 77 2.86 23.38 -10.77
C LEU A 77 3.51 24.68 -10.29
N GLY A 78 4.33 25.33 -11.11
CA GLY A 78 4.83 26.69 -10.86
C GLY A 78 3.69 27.69 -10.78
N VAL A 79 4.00 28.89 -10.29
CA VAL A 79 3.05 30.00 -10.02
C VAL A 79 2.10 30.31 -11.21
N LYS A 80 2.38 29.83 -12.40
CA LYS A 80 1.50 29.91 -13.58
C LYS A 80 0.18 29.15 -13.40
N TYR A 81 0.13 28.16 -12.52
CA TYR A 81 -1.09 27.38 -12.30
C TYR A 81 -2.07 28.01 -11.31
N PHE A 82 -1.63 28.88 -10.42
CA PHE A 82 -2.53 29.59 -9.51
C PHE A 82 -3.34 30.71 -10.17
N GLY A 83 -3.07 31.04 -11.43
CA GLY A 83 -3.73 32.14 -12.14
C GLY A 83 -4.39 31.80 -13.47
N GLY A 84 -4.44 30.54 -13.92
CA GLY A 84 -4.87 30.33 -15.28
C GLY A 84 -5.14 28.91 -15.76
N TYR A 85 -5.70 28.03 -14.90
CA TYR A 85 -6.40 26.89 -15.47
C TYR A 85 -7.55 27.43 -16.35
N PRO A 86 -7.61 27.07 -17.65
CA PRO A 86 -8.85 27.29 -18.37
C PRO A 86 -9.94 26.56 -17.57
N PRO A 87 -11.12 27.16 -17.42
CA PRO A 87 -12.23 26.47 -16.77
C PRO A 87 -12.39 25.12 -17.48
N VAL A 88 -12.37 24.04 -16.70
CA VAL A 88 -12.63 22.68 -17.20
C VAL A 88 -13.93 22.74 -17.98
N ALA A 89 -13.90 22.41 -19.26
CA ALA A 89 -15.11 22.46 -20.07
C ALA A 89 -16.15 21.51 -19.47
N PRO A 90 -17.44 21.88 -19.40
CA PRO A 90 -18.48 20.96 -18.95
C PRO A 90 -18.42 19.69 -19.81
N GLY A 91 -18.09 18.53 -19.20
CA GLY A 91 -17.90 17.25 -19.87
C GLY A 91 -16.45 16.75 -19.92
N GLU A 92 -15.46 17.52 -19.53
CA GLU A 92 -14.13 16.98 -19.24
C GLU A 92 -14.20 16.25 -17.89
N ASN A 93 -14.10 14.92 -17.95
CA ASN A 93 -14.25 14.06 -16.78
C ASN A 93 -12.99 14.10 -15.91
N THR A 94 -12.92 15.03 -14.97
CA THR A 94 -12.04 14.90 -13.84
C THR A 94 -12.70 13.99 -12.80
N ASP A 95 -12.18 12.81 -12.57
CA ASP A 95 -12.71 11.90 -11.55
C ASP A 95 -12.22 12.37 -10.17
N ILE A 96 -13.13 12.90 -9.37
CA ILE A 96 -12.87 13.33 -7.99
C ILE A 96 -13.62 12.39 -7.06
N ARG A 97 -12.90 11.65 -6.25
CA ARG A 97 -13.45 10.72 -5.26
C ARG A 97 -13.07 11.13 -3.86
N VAL A 98 -14.02 11.03 -2.95
CA VAL A 98 -13.82 11.22 -1.51
C VAL A 98 -14.17 9.90 -0.83
N THR A 99 -13.17 9.22 -0.28
CA THR A 99 -13.36 7.88 0.28
C THR A 99 -12.65 7.75 1.62
N SER A 100 -13.22 7.00 2.55
CA SER A 100 -12.46 6.50 3.70
C SER A 100 -11.44 5.48 3.21
N SER A 101 -10.20 5.60 3.65
CA SER A 101 -9.07 4.78 3.21
C SER A 101 -7.99 4.67 4.30
N GLY A 102 -6.91 4.04 3.97
CA GLY A 102 -5.80 3.68 4.84
C GLY A 102 -5.58 2.18 4.80
N CYS A 103 -4.32 1.72 4.91
CA CYS A 103 -4.00 0.31 4.77
C CYS A 103 -4.81 -0.54 5.76
N SER A 104 -4.67 -0.32 7.06
CA SER A 104 -5.41 -1.06 8.09
C SER A 104 -6.93 -0.91 7.95
N TYR A 105 -7.43 0.26 7.56
CA TYR A 105 -8.85 0.47 7.33
C TYR A 105 -9.39 -0.41 6.19
N ASN A 106 -8.70 -0.44 5.05
CA ASN A 106 -9.09 -1.26 3.90
C ASN A 106 -8.96 -2.75 4.19
N VAL A 107 -7.91 -3.15 4.92
CA VAL A 107 -7.72 -4.53 5.40
C VAL A 107 -8.86 -4.94 6.33
N ALA A 108 -9.22 -4.11 7.32
CA ALA A 108 -10.32 -4.41 8.24
C ALA A 108 -11.66 -4.53 7.49
N LYS A 109 -11.90 -3.64 6.53
CA LYS A 109 -13.09 -3.64 5.69
C LYS A 109 -13.22 -4.93 4.86
N TYR A 110 -12.11 -5.39 4.27
CA TYR A 110 -12.07 -6.63 3.50
C TYR A 110 -12.26 -7.87 4.39
N LEU A 111 -11.56 -7.91 5.52
CA LEU A 111 -11.62 -9.05 6.44
C LEU A 111 -12.98 -9.17 7.13
N GLY A 112 -13.63 -8.05 7.46
CA GLY A 112 -14.94 -8.07 8.14
C GLY A 112 -16.04 -8.79 7.37
N GLU A 113 -15.92 -8.88 6.04
CA GLU A 113 -16.83 -9.66 5.18
C GLU A 113 -16.52 -11.18 5.17
N LYS A 114 -15.36 -11.58 5.69
CA LYS A 114 -14.86 -12.97 5.58
C LYS A 114 -14.66 -13.67 6.91
N ILE A 115 -14.28 -12.95 7.96
CA ILE A 115 -13.93 -13.49 9.26
C ILE A 115 -14.20 -12.46 10.35
N ASP A 116 -14.47 -12.91 11.57
CA ASP A 116 -14.60 -12.01 12.73
C ASP A 116 -13.39 -11.09 12.82
N THR A 117 -13.64 -9.79 12.74
CA THR A 117 -12.59 -8.76 12.67
C THR A 117 -12.93 -7.63 13.63
N ALA A 118 -11.94 -7.19 14.41
CA ALA A 118 -12.02 -5.99 15.24
C ALA A 118 -11.03 -4.95 14.73
N PHE A 119 -11.41 -3.67 14.75
CA PHE A 119 -10.58 -2.56 14.33
C PHE A 119 -10.22 -1.67 15.52
N ILE A 120 -8.92 -1.49 15.75
CA ILE A 120 -8.36 -0.62 16.78
C ILE A 120 -7.71 0.59 16.09
N SER A 121 -8.26 1.76 16.30
CA SER A 121 -7.84 2.99 15.62
C SER A 121 -8.29 4.24 16.37
N VAL A 122 -7.94 5.41 15.83
CA VAL A 122 -8.37 6.72 16.33
C VAL A 122 -9.04 7.49 15.21
N MET A 123 -10.19 8.10 15.49
CA MET A 123 -10.94 8.93 14.55
C MET A 123 -11.43 10.20 15.24
N GLY A 124 -11.68 11.24 14.47
CA GLY A 124 -12.36 12.45 14.94
C GLY A 124 -13.84 12.22 15.19
N ASP A 125 -14.46 13.14 15.92
CA ASP A 125 -15.91 13.22 16.15
C ASP A 125 -16.65 13.96 15.02
N ASP A 126 -15.99 14.13 13.87
CA ASP A 126 -16.50 14.78 12.68
C ASP A 126 -17.33 13.83 11.77
N THR A 127 -17.87 14.39 10.70
CA THR A 127 -18.67 13.66 9.72
C THR A 127 -17.85 12.55 9.04
N LEU A 128 -16.55 12.77 8.80
CA LEU A 128 -15.67 11.82 8.14
C LEU A 128 -15.42 10.58 9.01
N GLY A 129 -15.09 10.79 10.30
CA GLY A 129 -14.93 9.70 11.26
C GLY A 129 -16.23 8.92 11.49
N THR A 130 -17.37 9.63 11.51
CA THR A 130 -18.70 8.99 11.62
C THR A 130 -18.98 8.11 10.41
N ALA A 131 -18.71 8.59 9.19
CA ALA A 131 -18.91 7.83 7.97
C ALA A 131 -18.00 6.59 7.90
N ALA A 132 -16.72 6.74 8.25
CA ALA A 132 -15.76 5.63 8.28
C ALA A 132 -16.18 4.52 9.27
N LYS A 133 -16.62 4.90 10.48
CA LYS A 133 -17.13 3.93 11.46
C LYS A 133 -18.37 3.21 10.96
N ALA A 134 -19.31 3.92 10.36
CA ALA A 134 -20.54 3.35 9.82
C ALA A 134 -20.25 2.34 8.68
N GLU A 135 -19.28 2.66 7.81
CA GLU A 135 -18.87 1.76 6.72
C GLU A 135 -18.26 0.46 7.26
N LEU A 136 -17.37 0.52 8.25
CA LEU A 136 -16.78 -0.66 8.89
C LEU A 136 -17.85 -1.53 9.58
N ALA A 137 -18.71 -0.90 10.37
CA ALA A 137 -19.78 -1.60 11.06
C ALA A 137 -20.75 -2.30 10.08
N ALA A 138 -21.06 -1.68 8.95
CA ALA A 138 -21.90 -2.25 7.90
C ALA A 138 -21.26 -3.50 7.24
N ARG A 139 -19.93 -3.66 7.36
CA ARG A 139 -19.18 -4.81 6.87
C ARG A 139 -18.84 -5.82 7.97
N GLY A 140 -19.50 -5.74 9.12
CA GLY A 140 -19.35 -6.70 10.21
C GLY A 140 -18.10 -6.51 11.07
N VAL A 141 -17.37 -5.40 10.95
CA VAL A 141 -16.20 -5.11 11.76
C VAL A 141 -16.62 -4.61 13.14
N ASP A 142 -16.07 -5.20 14.20
CA ASP A 142 -16.18 -4.66 15.56
C ASP A 142 -15.36 -3.38 15.69
N ILE A 143 -16.04 -2.26 15.87
CA ILE A 143 -15.45 -0.93 16.04
C ILE A 143 -15.32 -0.48 17.48
N SER A 144 -15.52 -1.36 18.47
CA SER A 144 -15.41 -1.02 19.90
C SER A 144 -14.01 -0.57 20.30
N GLY A 145 -12.99 -0.97 19.53
CA GLY A 145 -11.61 -0.50 19.64
C GLY A 145 -11.31 0.82 18.92
N VAL A 146 -12.32 1.58 18.45
CA VAL A 146 -12.09 2.87 17.80
C VAL A 146 -12.28 4.02 18.78
N LYS A 147 -11.18 4.66 19.17
CA LYS A 147 -11.17 5.87 20.00
C LYS A 147 -11.70 7.05 19.17
N THR A 148 -12.68 7.75 19.71
CA THR A 148 -13.19 8.98 19.09
C THR A 148 -12.68 10.18 19.88
N LEU A 149 -12.06 11.14 19.20
CA LEU A 149 -11.49 12.36 19.80
C LEU A 149 -12.20 13.60 19.26
N HIS A 150 -12.24 14.64 20.06
CA HIS A 150 -12.71 15.97 19.62
C HIS A 150 -11.65 16.64 18.74
N ALA A 151 -11.51 16.13 17.52
CA ALA A 151 -10.52 16.55 16.54
C ALA A 151 -11.00 16.22 15.13
N SER A 152 -10.32 16.71 14.10
CA SER A 152 -10.59 16.30 12.72
C SER A 152 -10.00 14.92 12.46
N THR A 153 -10.79 14.06 11.80
CA THR A 153 -10.30 12.79 11.25
C THR A 153 -9.14 13.07 10.27
N ALA A 154 -8.16 12.17 10.21
CA ALA A 154 -7.05 12.30 9.27
C ALA A 154 -7.55 12.45 7.83
N VAL A 155 -6.92 13.34 7.07
CA VAL A 155 -7.28 13.63 5.67
C VAL A 155 -6.05 13.61 4.80
N GLY A 156 -6.16 12.92 3.64
CA GLY A 156 -5.19 12.93 2.58
C GLY A 156 -5.75 13.53 1.29
N VAL A 157 -4.90 14.19 0.54
CA VAL A 157 -5.19 14.65 -0.83
C VAL A 157 -4.21 13.99 -1.77
N GLU A 158 -4.73 13.37 -2.82
CA GLU A 158 -3.94 12.71 -3.86
C GLU A 158 -4.31 13.26 -5.23
N VAL A 159 -3.31 13.50 -6.04
CA VAL A 159 -3.48 13.79 -7.47
C VAL A 159 -2.80 12.69 -8.25
N ALA A 160 -3.56 12.00 -9.09
CA ALA A 160 -3.05 10.97 -9.98
C ALA A 160 -3.10 11.43 -11.43
N ASN A 161 -2.13 10.99 -12.22
CA ASN A 161 -2.16 11.18 -13.66
C ASN A 161 -3.27 10.31 -14.30
N PRO A 162 -3.55 10.47 -15.59
CA PRO A 162 -4.56 9.66 -16.27
C PRO A 162 -4.28 8.16 -16.31
N MET A 163 -3.01 7.77 -16.15
CA MET A 163 -2.59 6.37 -16.05
C MET A 163 -2.87 5.77 -14.66
N GLY A 164 -3.24 6.62 -13.69
CA GLY A 164 -3.48 6.23 -12.32
C GLY A 164 -2.26 6.35 -11.39
N ASP A 165 -1.10 6.76 -11.92
CA ASP A 165 0.10 6.96 -11.10
C ASP A 165 -0.04 8.19 -10.22
N LEU A 166 0.42 8.07 -8.99
CA LEU A 166 0.38 9.15 -8.01
C LEU A 166 1.45 10.20 -8.35
N GLU A 167 1.02 11.43 -8.65
CA GLU A 167 1.91 12.56 -8.89
C GLU A 167 2.15 13.43 -7.66
N PHE A 168 1.14 13.50 -6.81
CA PHE A 168 1.19 14.32 -5.60
C PHE A 168 0.34 13.72 -4.49
N ALA A 169 0.87 13.72 -3.27
CA ALA A 169 0.11 13.40 -2.07
C ALA A 169 0.50 14.32 -0.91
N ARG A 170 -0.48 14.67 -0.08
CA ARG A 170 -0.29 15.29 1.22
C ARG A 170 -1.31 14.74 2.18
N GLU A 171 -0.87 14.47 3.39
CA GLU A 171 -1.67 13.83 4.41
C GLU A 171 -1.50 14.57 5.74
N ASN A 172 -2.60 14.70 6.48
CA ASN A 172 -2.58 15.14 7.88
C ASN A 172 -2.94 13.93 8.76
N MET A 173 -1.92 13.28 9.27
CA MET A 173 -2.04 12.06 10.07
C MET A 173 -1.77 12.28 11.57
N VAL A 174 -1.72 13.53 12.01
CA VAL A 174 -1.36 13.87 13.41
C VAL A 174 -2.23 13.13 14.42
N LEU A 175 -3.51 12.92 14.11
CA LEU A 175 -4.43 12.20 14.99
C LEU A 175 -3.95 10.78 15.32
N LEU A 176 -3.22 10.12 14.40
CA LEU A 176 -2.76 8.75 14.59
C LEU A 176 -1.64 8.62 15.66
N THR A 177 -1.02 9.74 16.07
CA THR A 177 -0.09 9.73 17.21
C THR A 177 -0.76 9.37 18.53
N GLU A 178 -2.10 9.42 18.58
CA GLU A 178 -2.91 8.99 19.73
C GLU A 178 -3.08 7.47 19.84
N LEU A 179 -2.58 6.71 18.85
CA LEU A 179 -2.46 5.25 18.93
C LEU A 179 -1.24 4.88 19.77
N THR A 180 -1.26 5.27 21.05
CA THR A 180 -0.17 5.05 22.00
C THR A 180 -0.18 3.63 22.58
N PRO A 181 0.94 3.17 23.18
CA PRO A 181 0.98 1.90 23.91
C PRO A 181 -0.11 1.77 24.98
N GLU A 182 -0.40 2.84 25.72
CA GLU A 182 -1.44 2.85 26.78
C GLU A 182 -2.84 2.68 26.17
N TYR A 183 -3.05 3.25 24.98
CA TYR A 183 -4.32 3.03 24.29
C TYR A 183 -4.46 1.58 23.81
N ILE A 184 -3.41 1.00 23.25
CA ILE A 184 -3.41 -0.42 22.84
C ILE A 184 -3.63 -1.33 24.06
N GLU A 185 -3.01 -1.03 25.21
CA GLU A 185 -3.22 -1.75 26.47
C GLU A 185 -4.69 -1.68 26.90
N SER A 186 -5.34 -0.51 26.76
CA SER A 186 -6.76 -0.36 27.09
C SER A 186 -7.70 -1.21 26.21
N CYS A 187 -7.24 -1.63 25.03
CA CYS A 187 -7.93 -2.56 24.13
C CYS A 187 -7.66 -4.05 24.44
N GLY A 188 -7.08 -4.35 25.62
CA GLY A 188 -6.65 -5.69 26.01
C GLY A 188 -7.72 -6.78 25.94
N GLU A 189 -9.00 -6.45 26.15
CA GLU A 189 -10.11 -7.41 26.03
C GLU A 189 -10.35 -7.85 24.57
N ILE A 190 -10.13 -6.95 23.61
CA ILE A 190 -10.20 -7.26 22.18
C ILE A 190 -9.00 -8.12 21.81
N LEU A 191 -7.80 -7.67 22.20
CA LEU A 191 -6.55 -8.35 21.85
C LEU A 191 -6.41 -9.73 22.49
N ALA A 192 -7.02 -9.94 23.65
CA ALA A 192 -7.06 -11.27 24.30
C ALA A 192 -7.87 -12.32 23.52
N LYS A 193 -8.77 -11.89 22.63
CA LYS A 193 -9.59 -12.75 21.77
C LYS A 193 -9.00 -12.91 20.36
N ALA A 194 -7.91 -12.21 20.06
CA ALA A 194 -7.33 -12.22 18.74
C ALA A 194 -6.53 -13.51 18.49
N ASP A 195 -6.86 -14.21 17.42
CA ASP A 195 -6.07 -15.33 16.89
C ASP A 195 -4.90 -14.83 16.05
N ALA A 196 -4.96 -13.58 15.60
CA ALA A 196 -3.92 -12.88 14.85
C ALA A 196 -4.07 -11.36 14.98
N ILE A 197 -2.97 -10.65 14.83
CA ILE A 197 -2.91 -9.19 14.77
C ILE A 197 -2.39 -8.79 13.40
N PHE A 198 -3.09 -7.86 12.73
CA PHE A 198 -2.56 -7.11 11.61
C PHE A 198 -2.23 -5.70 12.09
N MET A 199 -1.06 -5.19 11.75
CA MET A 199 -0.69 -3.80 12.01
C MET A 199 -0.02 -3.20 10.78
N ASP A 200 -0.17 -1.88 10.60
CA ASP A 200 0.45 -1.16 9.49
C ASP A 200 1.48 -0.11 9.94
N GLY A 201 2.20 0.42 8.97
CA GLY A 201 3.27 1.40 9.17
C GLY A 201 2.79 2.81 9.56
N THR A 202 1.50 3.03 9.83
CA THR A 202 0.98 4.31 10.34
C THR A 202 1.10 4.44 11.86
N LEU A 203 1.41 3.34 12.54
CA LEU A 203 1.57 3.32 13.99
C LEU A 203 2.85 4.04 14.45
N PRO A 204 2.83 4.71 15.62
CA PRO A 204 4.04 5.20 16.28
C PRO A 204 5.05 4.07 16.57
N GLU A 205 6.33 4.40 16.56
CA GLU A 205 7.44 3.47 16.76
C GLU A 205 7.31 2.68 18.08
N GLU A 206 7.04 3.39 19.18
CA GLU A 206 6.83 2.79 20.49
C GLU A 206 5.62 1.85 20.53
N THR A 207 4.58 2.14 19.75
CA THR A 207 3.37 1.32 19.69
C THR A 207 3.61 0.04 18.92
N MET A 208 4.30 0.10 17.78
CA MET A 208 4.72 -1.12 17.04
C MET A 208 5.55 -2.04 17.94
N LYS A 209 6.52 -1.45 18.66
CA LYS A 209 7.35 -2.20 19.63
C LYS A 209 6.52 -2.81 20.74
N TYR A 210 5.60 -2.02 21.35
CA TYR A 210 4.72 -2.50 22.41
C TYR A 210 3.88 -3.70 21.96
N ILE A 211 3.25 -3.62 20.78
CA ILE A 211 2.45 -4.71 20.24
C ILE A 211 3.32 -5.95 20.03
N SER A 212 4.49 -5.80 19.44
CA SER A 212 5.43 -6.89 19.23
C SER A 212 5.86 -7.56 20.54
N ASP A 213 6.29 -6.77 21.52
CA ASP A 213 6.82 -7.28 22.78
C ASP A 213 5.76 -7.99 23.63
N ASN A 214 4.49 -7.59 23.53
CA ASN A 214 3.44 -8.11 24.39
C ASN A 214 2.56 -9.19 23.72
N TYR A 215 2.57 -9.29 22.39
CA TYR A 215 1.62 -10.17 21.68
C TYR A 215 2.27 -11.15 20.71
N SER A 216 3.54 -10.99 20.30
CA SER A 216 4.18 -11.90 19.32
C SER A 216 4.30 -13.36 19.79
N ASP A 217 4.34 -13.59 21.12
CA ASP A 217 4.34 -14.94 21.70
C ASP A 217 2.92 -15.52 21.89
N LYS A 218 1.88 -14.70 21.68
CA LYS A 218 0.47 -15.09 21.90
C LYS A 218 -0.24 -15.44 20.60
N CYS A 219 0.02 -14.66 19.55
CA CYS A 219 -0.56 -14.87 18.23
C CYS A 219 0.36 -14.29 17.14
N PRO A 220 0.24 -14.76 15.89
CA PRO A 220 1.02 -14.20 14.78
C PRO A 220 0.65 -12.74 14.54
N ILE A 221 1.69 -11.93 14.30
CA ILE A 221 1.56 -10.53 13.91
C ILE A 221 1.92 -10.41 12.43
N TYR A 222 1.03 -9.84 11.64
CA TYR A 222 1.21 -9.53 10.24
C TYR A 222 1.45 -8.04 10.07
N PHE A 223 2.48 -7.65 9.35
CA PHE A 223 2.86 -6.25 9.21
C PHE A 223 2.91 -5.82 7.74
N ASP A 224 2.19 -4.74 7.43
CA ASP A 224 2.28 -4.02 6.16
C ASP A 224 2.88 -2.63 6.41
N PRO A 225 4.01 -2.27 5.77
CA PRO A 225 4.62 -0.96 5.95
C PRO A 225 3.75 0.22 5.51
N ALA A 226 2.81 0.00 4.61
CA ALA A 226 1.94 1.01 3.99
C ALA A 226 2.69 2.17 3.30
N SER A 227 3.95 2.40 3.64
CA SER A 227 4.82 3.44 3.06
C SER A 227 6.29 3.17 3.37
N ILE A 228 7.19 3.84 2.62
CA ILE A 228 8.64 3.84 2.91
C ILE A 228 8.93 4.35 4.32
N HIS A 229 8.19 5.38 4.76
CA HIS A 229 8.32 5.91 6.12
C HIS A 229 7.94 4.87 7.17
N GLY A 230 6.78 4.22 7.02
CA GLY A 230 6.31 3.17 7.94
C GLY A 230 7.29 1.99 8.00
N GLY A 231 7.86 1.59 6.86
CA GLY A 231 8.93 0.59 6.82
C GLY A 231 10.16 1.01 7.61
N SER A 232 10.60 2.26 7.46
CA SER A 232 11.74 2.81 8.21
C SER A 232 11.46 2.90 9.72
N VAL A 233 10.24 3.25 10.11
CA VAL A 233 9.80 3.27 11.52
C VAL A 233 9.83 1.86 12.10
N PHE A 234 9.28 0.86 11.39
CA PHE A 234 9.29 -0.53 11.80
C PHE A 234 10.72 -1.06 12.01
N ALA A 235 11.62 -0.80 11.06
CA ALA A 235 13.02 -1.22 11.17
C ALA A 235 13.71 -0.64 12.42
N ARG A 236 13.44 0.62 12.78
CA ARG A 236 13.99 1.26 13.97
C ARG A 236 13.37 0.75 15.27
N SER A 237 12.09 0.43 15.26
CA SER A 237 11.36 -0.04 16.44
C SER A 237 11.91 -1.36 16.99
N GLY A 238 12.56 -2.17 16.16
CA GLY A 238 12.96 -3.53 16.48
C GLY A 238 11.78 -4.48 16.73
N ALA A 239 10.57 -4.10 16.29
CA ALA A 239 9.41 -4.95 16.38
C ALA A 239 9.57 -6.20 15.50
N LYS A 240 8.92 -7.29 15.91
CA LYS A 240 8.88 -8.56 15.18
C LYS A 240 7.50 -8.78 14.57
N ALA A 241 7.47 -9.52 13.49
CA ALA A 241 6.24 -9.98 12.85
C ALA A 241 6.40 -11.44 12.40
N ALA A 242 5.31 -12.17 12.32
CA ALA A 242 5.29 -13.52 11.74
C ALA A 242 5.44 -13.45 10.21
N CYS A 243 4.86 -12.41 9.59
CA CYS A 243 4.99 -12.14 8.17
C CYS A 243 5.08 -10.62 7.93
N ILE A 244 5.93 -10.22 6.99
CA ILE A 244 6.06 -8.84 6.52
C ILE A 244 5.65 -8.75 5.04
N MET A 245 4.90 -7.69 4.69
CA MET A 245 4.29 -7.52 3.36
C MET A 245 4.65 -6.18 2.71
N PRO A 246 5.94 -5.87 2.51
CA PRO A 246 6.35 -4.63 1.88
C PRO A 246 6.15 -4.66 0.36
N GLY A 247 5.98 -3.48 -0.24
CA GLY A 247 6.37 -3.27 -1.63
C GLY A 247 7.89 -3.20 -1.76
N ARG A 248 8.38 -3.14 -3.01
CA ARG A 248 9.83 -3.12 -3.28
C ARG A 248 10.57 -2.02 -2.54
N MET A 249 10.07 -0.78 -2.61
CA MET A 249 10.74 0.38 -2.00
C MET A 249 10.71 0.35 -0.47
N GLU A 250 9.63 -0.18 0.11
CA GLU A 250 9.55 -0.42 1.54
C GLU A 250 10.52 -1.52 1.97
N ALA A 251 10.65 -2.58 1.15
CA ALA A 251 11.62 -3.65 1.41
C ALA A 251 13.06 -3.12 1.40
N GLU A 252 13.40 -2.21 0.48
CA GLU A 252 14.69 -1.50 0.46
C GLU A 252 14.91 -0.67 1.72
N ALA A 253 13.89 0.08 2.15
CA ALA A 253 13.96 0.93 3.33
C ALA A 253 14.16 0.13 4.63
N ILE A 254 13.56 -1.06 4.73
CA ILE A 254 13.66 -1.94 5.90
C ILE A 254 14.98 -2.72 5.90
N SER A 255 15.34 -3.31 4.76
CA SER A 255 16.54 -4.18 4.66
C SER A 255 17.83 -3.40 4.51
N GLY A 256 17.78 -2.15 4.03
CA GLY A 256 18.95 -1.37 3.64
C GLY A 256 19.62 -1.87 2.34
N LEU A 257 18.99 -2.78 1.61
CA LEU A 257 19.50 -3.37 0.37
C LEU A 257 18.70 -2.85 -0.83
N GLN A 258 19.35 -2.71 -1.99
CA GLN A 258 18.61 -2.50 -3.25
C GLN A 258 17.89 -3.79 -3.63
N VAL A 259 16.66 -3.67 -4.15
CA VAL A 259 15.82 -4.81 -4.54
C VAL A 259 15.45 -4.67 -6.02
N LEU A 260 16.36 -5.06 -6.91
CA LEU A 260 16.20 -4.91 -8.36
C LEU A 260 15.93 -6.23 -9.11
N GLY A 261 16.33 -7.36 -8.56
CA GLY A 261 16.21 -8.67 -9.20
C GLY A 261 16.07 -9.80 -8.18
N MET A 262 16.05 -11.05 -8.67
CA MET A 262 15.78 -12.23 -7.83
C MET A 262 16.79 -12.41 -6.69
N ASP A 263 18.09 -12.21 -6.94
CA ASP A 263 19.12 -12.35 -5.93
C ASP A 263 18.95 -11.33 -4.80
N GLN A 264 18.55 -10.10 -5.15
CA GLN A 264 18.30 -9.05 -4.19
C GLN A 264 17.00 -9.26 -3.41
N LEU A 265 15.95 -9.82 -4.05
CA LEU A 265 14.74 -10.26 -3.36
C LEU A 265 15.06 -11.33 -2.32
N MET A 266 15.88 -12.32 -2.70
CA MET A 266 16.35 -13.35 -1.76
C MET A 266 17.19 -12.75 -0.63
N ALA A 267 18.08 -11.80 -0.94
CA ALA A 267 18.89 -11.12 0.07
C ALA A 267 18.02 -10.32 1.04
N ALA A 268 17.01 -9.59 0.56
CA ALA A 268 16.05 -8.87 1.41
C ALA A 268 15.25 -9.84 2.30
N GLY A 269 14.74 -10.95 1.75
CA GLY A 269 14.07 -11.97 2.53
C GLY A 269 14.95 -12.59 3.61
N ASN A 270 16.25 -12.84 3.34
CA ASN A 270 17.20 -13.31 4.33
C ASN A 270 17.51 -12.25 5.40
N ALA A 271 17.53 -10.96 5.01
CA ALA A 271 17.69 -9.88 5.97
C ALA A 271 16.50 -9.83 6.94
N PHE A 272 15.26 -9.96 6.45
CA PHE A 272 14.07 -10.01 7.29
C PHE A 272 14.07 -11.24 8.23
N GLU A 273 14.44 -12.41 7.71
CA GLU A 273 14.61 -13.60 8.56
C GLU A 273 15.64 -13.37 9.68
N SER A 274 16.75 -12.69 9.37
CA SER A 274 17.77 -12.31 10.37
C SER A 274 17.26 -11.30 11.40
N MET A 275 16.23 -10.50 11.04
CA MET A 275 15.51 -9.61 11.97
C MET A 275 14.45 -10.35 12.80
N GLY A 276 14.32 -11.68 12.63
CA GLY A 276 13.33 -12.50 13.34
C GLY A 276 11.96 -12.53 12.68
N ILE A 277 11.87 -12.22 11.38
CA ILE A 277 10.64 -12.26 10.59
C ILE A 277 10.70 -13.47 9.66
N PRO A 278 10.05 -14.60 10.00
CA PRO A 278 10.22 -15.87 9.30
C PRO A 278 9.52 -15.94 7.92
N GLN A 279 8.51 -15.12 7.69
CA GLN A 279 7.78 -15.09 6.42
C GLN A 279 7.86 -13.70 5.78
N THR A 280 8.11 -13.70 4.48
CA THR A 280 8.26 -12.48 3.69
C THR A 280 7.40 -12.56 2.43
N VAL A 281 6.68 -11.50 2.14
CA VAL A 281 5.96 -11.31 0.90
C VAL A 281 6.29 -9.92 0.37
N ILE A 282 6.96 -9.81 -0.80
CA ILE A 282 7.31 -8.53 -1.40
C ILE A 282 6.48 -8.34 -2.67
N THR A 283 5.68 -7.27 -2.70
CA THR A 283 4.88 -6.95 -3.88
C THR A 283 5.73 -6.30 -4.97
N LEU A 284 5.60 -6.81 -6.19
CA LEU A 284 6.37 -6.41 -7.37
C LEU A 284 5.51 -5.64 -8.38
N LYS A 285 4.41 -5.01 -7.92
CA LYS A 285 3.40 -4.39 -8.77
C LYS A 285 2.92 -5.39 -9.85
N MET A 286 2.98 -5.00 -11.12
CA MET A 286 2.57 -5.84 -12.26
C MET A 286 3.39 -7.14 -12.39
N GLY A 287 4.58 -7.21 -11.78
CA GLY A 287 5.43 -8.41 -11.73
C GLY A 287 4.93 -9.51 -10.79
N GLY A 288 3.86 -9.26 -10.06
CA GLY A 288 3.29 -10.20 -9.10
C GLY A 288 3.86 -10.03 -7.70
N LEU A 289 4.30 -11.13 -7.09
CA LEU A 289 4.68 -11.17 -5.70
C LEU A 289 5.81 -12.16 -5.48
N TYR A 290 6.85 -11.75 -4.77
CA TYR A 290 7.86 -12.64 -4.22
C TYR A 290 7.43 -13.11 -2.83
N TYR A 291 7.59 -14.41 -2.53
CA TYR A 291 7.36 -14.97 -1.21
C TYR A 291 8.56 -15.78 -0.74
N LYS A 292 8.78 -15.84 0.57
CA LYS A 292 9.81 -16.66 1.20
C LYS A 292 9.40 -17.06 2.61
N ASP A 293 9.61 -18.33 2.92
CA ASP A 293 9.59 -18.89 4.28
C ASP A 293 10.79 -19.82 4.49
N ALA A 294 10.76 -20.62 5.55
CA ALA A 294 11.82 -21.58 5.86
C ALA A 294 11.87 -22.77 4.88
N ALA A 295 10.77 -23.05 4.17
CA ALA A 295 10.65 -24.21 3.28
C ALA A 295 11.00 -23.86 1.83
N GLU A 296 10.53 -22.73 1.35
CA GLU A 296 10.68 -22.34 -0.06
C GLU A 296 10.65 -20.82 -0.27
N ALA A 297 11.09 -20.41 -1.44
CA ALA A 297 10.96 -19.06 -1.94
C ALA A 297 10.64 -19.07 -3.44
N GLY A 298 9.89 -18.07 -3.91
CA GLY A 298 9.52 -18.00 -5.32
C GLY A 298 8.80 -16.73 -5.70
N ILE A 299 8.41 -16.63 -6.97
CA ILE A 299 7.60 -15.54 -7.51
C ILE A 299 6.27 -16.12 -8.02
N ILE A 300 5.18 -15.48 -7.63
CA ILE A 300 3.85 -15.73 -8.14
C ILE A 300 3.49 -14.58 -9.07
N LYS A 301 3.20 -14.92 -10.33
CA LYS A 301 2.78 -13.96 -11.34
C LYS A 301 1.25 -13.96 -11.48
N PRO A 302 0.63 -12.79 -11.72
CA PRO A 302 -0.79 -12.75 -12.02
C PRO A 302 -1.08 -13.48 -13.35
N GLU A 303 -2.19 -14.20 -13.41
CA GLU A 303 -2.60 -14.92 -14.65
C GLU A 303 -2.89 -13.95 -15.80
N ASN A 304 -3.48 -12.81 -15.49
CA ASN A 304 -3.85 -11.77 -16.46
C ASN A 304 -3.23 -10.44 -16.02
N PRO A 305 -1.96 -10.17 -16.35
CA PRO A 305 -1.35 -8.89 -16.02
C PRO A 305 -2.06 -7.76 -16.77
N LEU A 306 -2.65 -6.83 -16.03
CA LEU A 306 -3.25 -5.62 -16.60
C LEU A 306 -2.11 -4.66 -16.93
N SER A 307 -1.97 -4.32 -18.19
CA SER A 307 -0.88 -3.43 -18.65
C SER A 307 -1.09 -1.97 -18.24
N PHE A 308 -2.33 -1.54 -18.00
CA PHE A 308 -2.67 -0.15 -17.64
C PHE A 308 -3.92 -0.12 -16.77
N GLY A 309 -3.98 0.78 -15.80
CA GLY A 309 -5.16 1.01 -14.98
C GLY A 309 -4.86 1.53 -13.58
N ASP A 310 -5.92 1.90 -12.86
CA ASP A 310 -5.83 2.27 -11.46
C ASP A 310 -5.64 1.01 -10.62
N THR A 311 -4.61 1.00 -9.78
CA THR A 311 -4.29 -0.13 -8.87
C THR A 311 -4.43 0.25 -7.41
N LYS A 312 -5.00 1.43 -7.10
CA LYS A 312 -5.12 1.89 -5.71
C LYS A 312 -5.97 0.93 -4.87
N GLY A 313 -5.43 0.54 -3.72
CA GLY A 313 -6.07 -0.40 -2.81
C GLY A 313 -5.80 -1.88 -3.11
N ALA A 314 -5.20 -2.20 -4.26
CA ALA A 314 -4.89 -3.60 -4.60
C ALA A 314 -3.87 -4.23 -3.63
N GLY A 315 -2.92 -3.44 -3.11
CA GLY A 315 -1.99 -3.87 -2.06
C GLY A 315 -2.72 -4.23 -0.77
N ASP A 316 -3.69 -3.41 -0.38
CA ASP A 316 -4.48 -3.65 0.85
C ASP A 316 -5.34 -4.94 0.72
N VAL A 317 -5.93 -5.17 -0.47
CA VAL A 317 -6.67 -6.42 -0.77
C VAL A 317 -5.73 -7.62 -0.75
N LEU A 318 -4.52 -7.49 -1.33
CA LEU A 318 -3.51 -8.53 -1.31
C LEU A 318 -3.11 -8.88 0.12
N SER A 319 -2.78 -7.88 0.94
CA SER A 319 -2.41 -8.07 2.35
C SER A 319 -3.56 -8.70 3.16
N ALA A 320 -4.79 -8.24 2.95
CA ALA A 320 -5.96 -8.77 3.63
C ALA A 320 -6.25 -10.24 3.28
N GLU A 321 -6.24 -10.58 1.99
CA GLU A 321 -6.47 -11.97 1.54
C GLU A 321 -5.35 -12.90 1.99
N LEU A 322 -4.08 -12.45 1.93
CA LEU A 322 -2.94 -13.20 2.44
C LEU A 322 -3.14 -13.55 3.92
N VAL A 323 -3.46 -12.55 4.75
CA VAL A 323 -3.69 -12.74 6.19
C VAL A 323 -4.88 -13.67 6.44
N TYR A 324 -5.99 -13.47 5.72
CA TYR A 324 -7.15 -14.34 5.82
C TYR A 324 -6.80 -15.81 5.58
N ARG A 325 -6.05 -16.10 4.50
CA ARG A 325 -5.65 -17.47 4.15
C ARG A 325 -4.67 -18.08 5.14
N LEU A 326 -3.67 -17.30 5.58
CA LEU A 326 -2.70 -17.76 6.58
C LEU A 326 -3.39 -18.08 7.91
N VAL A 327 -4.31 -17.25 8.38
CA VAL A 327 -5.09 -17.50 9.60
C VAL A 327 -6.05 -18.69 9.42
N SER A 328 -6.51 -18.93 8.19
CA SER A 328 -7.34 -20.10 7.86
C SER A 328 -6.53 -21.40 7.71
N GLY A 329 -5.19 -21.35 7.88
CA GLY A 329 -4.32 -22.53 7.88
C GLY A 329 -3.65 -22.86 6.55
N ALA A 330 -3.74 -22.00 5.54
CA ALA A 330 -3.00 -22.18 4.29
C ALA A 330 -1.49 -21.99 4.50
N GLY A 331 -0.68 -22.69 3.70
CA GLY A 331 0.75 -22.41 3.59
C GLY A 331 1.03 -21.05 2.90
N LEU A 332 2.24 -20.51 3.10
CA LEU A 332 2.58 -19.17 2.58
C LEU A 332 2.39 -19.07 1.06
N ARG A 333 2.84 -20.07 0.31
CA ARG A 333 2.69 -20.10 -1.14
C ARG A 333 1.23 -20.08 -1.58
N GLU A 334 0.41 -20.96 -1.02
CA GLU A 334 -1.02 -21.03 -1.35
C GLU A 334 -1.75 -19.72 -0.98
N ALA A 335 -1.41 -19.16 0.18
CA ALA A 335 -1.95 -17.88 0.60
C ALA A 335 -1.56 -16.75 -0.35
N ALA A 336 -0.30 -16.73 -0.80
CA ALA A 336 0.21 -15.76 -1.76
C ALA A 336 -0.41 -15.90 -3.16
N GLU A 337 -0.64 -17.12 -3.64
CA GLU A 337 -1.37 -17.39 -4.90
C GLU A 337 -2.79 -16.81 -4.85
N GLY A 338 -3.51 -17.06 -3.76
CA GLY A 338 -4.84 -16.51 -3.57
C GLY A 338 -4.86 -14.98 -3.42
N ALA A 339 -3.86 -14.41 -2.76
CA ALA A 339 -3.74 -12.97 -2.60
C ALA A 339 -3.50 -12.25 -3.95
N VAL A 340 -2.66 -12.80 -4.82
CA VAL A 340 -2.44 -12.27 -6.18
C VAL A 340 -3.71 -12.35 -7.01
N ALA A 341 -4.46 -13.47 -6.93
CA ALA A 341 -5.72 -13.61 -7.65
C ALA A 341 -6.75 -12.57 -7.19
N ALA A 342 -6.95 -12.42 -5.88
CA ALA A 342 -7.89 -11.44 -5.30
C ALA A 342 -7.52 -9.99 -5.66
N ALA A 343 -6.24 -9.63 -5.62
CA ALA A 343 -5.78 -8.32 -6.05
C ALA A 343 -6.03 -8.09 -7.55
N GLY A 344 -5.84 -9.11 -8.39
CA GLY A 344 -6.14 -9.05 -9.83
C GLY A 344 -7.63 -8.83 -10.12
N GLU A 345 -8.52 -9.54 -9.42
CA GLU A 345 -9.97 -9.35 -9.51
C GLU A 345 -10.37 -7.93 -9.11
N TYR A 346 -9.85 -7.43 -7.98
CA TYR A 346 -10.09 -6.08 -7.50
C TYR A 346 -9.68 -5.02 -8.53
N ILE A 347 -8.47 -5.15 -9.12
CA ILE A 347 -7.99 -4.21 -10.15
C ILE A 347 -8.91 -4.27 -11.38
N ALA A 348 -9.34 -5.47 -11.80
CA ALA A 348 -10.25 -5.61 -12.92
C ALA A 348 -11.61 -4.95 -12.67
N GLU A 349 -12.13 -5.00 -11.44
CA GLU A 349 -13.37 -4.31 -11.05
C GLU A 349 -13.19 -2.79 -11.01
N LEU A 350 -12.07 -2.32 -10.47
CA LEU A 350 -11.77 -0.88 -10.35
C LEU A 350 -11.68 -0.17 -11.71
N ASN A 351 -11.32 -0.90 -12.76
CA ASN A 351 -11.10 -0.38 -14.12
C ASN A 351 -12.24 -0.71 -15.11
N ARG A 352 -13.37 -1.23 -14.65
CA ARG A 352 -14.60 -1.40 -15.44
C ARG A 352 -15.40 -0.10 -15.49
#